data_c890fc863da19adf0c416349930ce41f
#
_entry.id   c890fc863da19adf0c416349930ce41f
#
_cell.length_a   1.000
_cell.length_b   1.000
_cell.length_c   1.000
_cell.angle_alpha   90.00
_cell.angle_beta   90.00
_cell.angle_gamma   90.00
#
_symmetry.space_group_name_H-M   'P 1'
#
loop_
_entity.id
_entity.type
_entity.pdbx_description
1 polymer ?
#
loop_
_entity_poly.entity_id
_entity_poly.type
_entity_poly.pdbx_seq_one_letter_code
_entity_poly.pdbx_strand_id
1 'polypeptide(L)'
;MTKRLYLVRHGETPMNVARQLQGITDANLTAKGRDAADRLGELLRPIPFVKAFSSDRERAIETAKRIIAGHQPQPALIKLSALREYYFGGLEGDPGNAVMTRTIRRYGLTASWRAWVGSQRFAGLIRSIRNADPTHQAEDLPDLLARVRQAFAQIDAQSPDNSDILVVSHGLLLSALIYQLAPEQLPLGVLKNTSVTRVDVTDKGMRLRGVNLIRESDILALRHDEPQKDDHQNEPQSIDQGK
;
A
#
# COMPACT_ATOMS: atom_id res chain seq x y z
N MET A 1 22.71 -5.24 0.46
CA MET A 1 21.68 -6.29 0.65
C MET A 1 20.33 -5.72 0.22
N THR A 2 19.52 -6.46 -0.58
CA THR A 2 18.27 -5.89 -1.11
C THR A 2 17.13 -6.89 -0.92
N LYS A 3 16.05 -6.48 -0.23
CA LYS A 3 14.79 -7.22 -0.17
C LYS A 3 13.78 -6.53 -1.07
N ARG A 4 13.08 -7.27 -1.92
CA ARG A 4 12.07 -6.73 -2.85
C ARG A 4 10.68 -7.09 -2.33
N LEU A 5 9.95 -6.08 -1.87
CA LEU A 5 8.61 -6.24 -1.35
C LEU A 5 7.59 -5.95 -2.45
N TYR A 6 6.76 -6.93 -2.77
CA TYR A 6 5.63 -6.81 -3.69
C TYR A 6 4.36 -6.62 -2.85
N LEU A 7 3.94 -5.37 -2.74
CA LEU A 7 2.81 -4.95 -1.92
C LEU A 7 1.54 -5.02 -2.76
N VAL A 8 0.55 -5.76 -2.32
CA VAL A 8 -0.71 -5.98 -3.05
C VAL A 8 -1.88 -5.53 -2.18
N ARG A 9 -2.76 -4.68 -2.71
CA ARG A 9 -4.05 -4.45 -2.08
C ARG A 9 -4.94 -5.69 -2.30
N HIS A 10 -5.65 -6.12 -1.26
CA HIS A 10 -6.60 -7.26 -1.35
C HIS A 10 -7.57 -7.15 -2.54
N GLY A 11 -8.09 -8.29 -3.00
CA GLY A 11 -9.08 -8.37 -4.07
C GLY A 11 -10.39 -7.67 -3.75
N GLU A 12 -11.22 -7.46 -4.77
CA GLU A 12 -12.51 -6.77 -4.64
C GLU A 12 -13.46 -7.52 -3.67
N THR A 13 -14.15 -6.77 -2.80
CA THR A 13 -15.18 -7.24 -1.87
C THR A 13 -16.54 -6.61 -2.21
N PRO A 14 -17.68 -7.15 -1.73
CA PRO A 14 -18.99 -6.51 -1.88
C PRO A 14 -19.01 -5.07 -1.34
N MET A 15 -18.31 -4.77 -0.25
CA MET A 15 -18.22 -3.41 0.29
C MET A 15 -17.46 -2.46 -0.66
N ASN A 16 -16.45 -2.96 -1.38
CA ASN A 16 -15.77 -2.15 -2.41
C ASN A 16 -16.73 -1.84 -3.59
N VAL A 17 -17.53 -2.82 -4.02
CA VAL A 17 -18.56 -2.61 -5.05
C VAL A 17 -19.58 -1.56 -4.60
N ALA A 18 -20.04 -1.65 -3.34
CA ALA A 18 -20.97 -0.70 -2.74
C ALA A 18 -20.31 0.65 -2.38
N ARG A 19 -19.00 0.82 -2.59
CA ARG A 19 -18.22 2.02 -2.23
C ARG A 19 -18.33 2.40 -0.76
N GLN A 20 -18.38 1.39 0.12
CA GLN A 20 -18.42 1.54 1.56
C GLN A 20 -17.03 1.56 2.17
N LEU A 21 -16.88 2.27 3.30
CA LEU A 21 -15.67 2.27 4.11
C LEU A 21 -15.54 0.91 4.80
N GLN A 22 -14.40 0.25 4.59
CA GLN A 22 -14.14 -1.10 5.08
C GLN A 22 -12.78 -1.15 5.77
N GLY A 23 -12.77 -1.00 7.07
CA GLY A 23 -11.57 -1.13 7.92
C GLY A 23 -11.53 -2.48 8.62
N ILE A 24 -12.12 -2.55 9.83
CA ILE A 24 -12.17 -3.78 10.64
C ILE A 24 -13.24 -4.76 10.17
N THR A 25 -14.29 -4.28 9.53
CA THR A 25 -15.36 -5.13 8.99
C THR A 25 -14.78 -6.08 7.96
N ASP A 26 -14.98 -7.38 8.13
CA ASP A 26 -14.50 -8.38 7.20
C ASP A 26 -15.59 -8.75 6.19
N ALA A 27 -15.18 -9.11 4.99
CA ALA A 27 -16.03 -9.63 3.93
C ALA A 27 -15.18 -10.49 3.00
N ASN A 28 -15.80 -11.54 2.47
CA ASN A 28 -15.17 -12.40 1.47
C ASN A 28 -14.94 -11.63 0.16
N LEU A 29 -14.05 -12.14 -0.68
CA LEU A 29 -13.85 -11.60 -2.02
C LEU A 29 -15.11 -11.85 -2.89
N THR A 30 -15.40 -10.95 -3.83
CA THR A 30 -16.33 -11.22 -4.92
C THR A 30 -15.75 -12.29 -5.86
N ALA A 31 -16.58 -12.87 -6.75
CA ALA A 31 -16.06 -13.74 -7.82
C ALA A 31 -14.97 -13.00 -8.62
N LYS A 32 -15.25 -11.77 -9.03
CA LYS A 32 -14.29 -10.92 -9.76
C LYS A 32 -13.01 -10.65 -8.95
N GLY A 33 -13.13 -10.45 -7.62
CA GLY A 33 -11.98 -10.27 -6.73
C GLY A 33 -11.10 -11.52 -6.66
N ARG A 34 -11.73 -12.72 -6.62
CA ARG A 34 -11.03 -14.01 -6.68
C ARG A 34 -10.31 -14.21 -8.02
N ASP A 35 -11.03 -14.03 -9.13
CA ASP A 35 -10.45 -14.15 -10.47
C ASP A 35 -9.28 -13.19 -10.69
N ALA A 36 -9.37 -11.97 -10.17
CA ALA A 36 -8.28 -10.99 -10.24
C ALA A 36 -7.06 -11.42 -9.41
N ALA A 37 -7.27 -12.02 -8.24
CA ALA A 37 -6.19 -12.55 -7.40
C ALA A 37 -5.52 -13.78 -8.06
N ASP A 38 -6.30 -14.66 -8.69
CA ASP A 38 -5.79 -15.83 -9.41
C ASP A 38 -4.94 -15.39 -10.62
N ARG A 39 -5.44 -14.45 -11.45
CA ARG A 39 -4.66 -13.88 -12.57
C ARG A 39 -3.37 -13.20 -12.10
N LEU A 40 -3.43 -12.46 -11.00
CA LEU A 40 -2.22 -11.85 -10.44
C LEU A 40 -1.24 -12.94 -9.96
N GLY A 41 -1.72 -14.04 -9.40
CA GLY A 41 -0.91 -15.20 -9.02
C GLY A 41 -0.19 -15.82 -10.21
N GLU A 42 -0.86 -16.00 -11.35
CA GLU A 42 -0.24 -16.47 -12.61
C GLU A 42 0.86 -15.50 -13.07
N LEU A 43 0.57 -14.21 -13.05
CA LEU A 43 1.50 -13.16 -13.47
C LEU A 43 2.75 -13.10 -12.58
N LEU A 44 2.59 -13.27 -11.28
CA LEU A 44 3.68 -13.22 -10.30
C LEU A 44 4.36 -14.58 -10.08
N ARG A 45 3.85 -15.68 -10.66
CA ARG A 45 4.41 -17.04 -10.51
C ARG A 45 5.92 -17.12 -10.77
N PRO A 46 6.50 -16.42 -11.76
CA PRO A 46 7.94 -16.47 -12.00
C PRO A 46 8.79 -15.77 -10.94
N ILE A 47 8.19 -15.03 -10.00
CA ILE A 47 8.92 -14.38 -8.90
C ILE A 47 9.09 -15.40 -7.77
N PRO A 48 10.33 -15.72 -7.35
CA PRO A 48 10.59 -16.74 -6.34
C PRO A 48 10.33 -16.18 -4.92
N PHE A 49 9.07 -15.96 -4.55
CA PHE A 49 8.73 -15.50 -3.22
C PHE A 49 9.22 -16.49 -2.16
N VAL A 50 10.08 -16.03 -1.25
CA VAL A 50 10.57 -16.85 -0.13
C VAL A 50 9.62 -16.81 1.07
N LYS A 51 8.85 -15.72 1.20
CA LYS A 51 7.82 -15.53 2.24
C LYS A 51 6.66 -14.73 1.69
N ALA A 52 5.50 -14.91 2.31
CA ALA A 52 4.32 -14.10 2.10
C ALA A 52 3.79 -13.60 3.45
N PHE A 53 3.45 -12.32 3.50
CA PHE A 53 2.78 -11.72 4.65
C PHE A 53 1.42 -11.22 4.23
N SER A 54 0.44 -11.30 5.12
CA SER A 54 -0.87 -10.69 4.92
C SER A 54 -1.40 -10.05 6.17
N SER A 55 -2.30 -9.08 6.02
CA SER A 55 -3.24 -8.75 7.08
C SER A 55 -3.97 -10.01 7.54
N ASP A 56 -4.39 -10.03 8.79
CA ASP A 56 -5.18 -11.12 9.37
C ASP A 56 -6.69 -11.05 9.02
N ARG A 57 -7.09 -10.16 8.09
CA ARG A 57 -8.46 -10.08 7.56
C ARG A 57 -8.65 -11.07 6.42
N GLU A 58 -9.80 -11.78 6.39
CA GLU A 58 -10.04 -12.88 5.43
C GLU A 58 -9.86 -12.44 3.98
N ARG A 59 -10.30 -11.23 3.61
CA ARG A 59 -10.08 -10.69 2.25
C ARG A 59 -8.61 -10.62 1.84
N ALA A 60 -7.71 -10.28 2.78
CA ALA A 60 -6.28 -10.22 2.53
C ALA A 60 -5.65 -11.62 2.53
N ILE A 61 -6.05 -12.47 3.47
CA ILE A 61 -5.62 -13.88 3.56
C ILE A 61 -6.00 -14.64 2.30
N GLU A 62 -7.28 -14.54 1.86
CA GLU A 62 -7.76 -15.21 0.66
C GLU A 62 -7.00 -14.72 -0.59
N THR A 63 -6.78 -13.42 -0.70
CA THR A 63 -5.98 -12.84 -1.81
C THR A 63 -4.55 -13.39 -1.81
N ALA A 64 -3.88 -13.40 -0.66
CA ALA A 64 -2.52 -13.91 -0.54
C ALA A 64 -2.44 -15.39 -0.90
N LYS A 65 -3.33 -16.23 -0.38
CA LYS A 65 -3.40 -17.66 -0.67
C LYS A 65 -3.54 -17.94 -2.17
N ARG A 66 -4.42 -17.18 -2.85
CA ARG A 66 -4.63 -17.32 -4.30
C ARG A 66 -3.38 -16.94 -5.09
N ILE A 67 -2.72 -15.84 -4.74
CA ILE A 67 -1.49 -15.41 -5.40
C ILE A 67 -0.39 -16.47 -5.28
N ILE A 68 -0.20 -17.06 -4.09
CA ILE A 68 0.90 -18.02 -3.88
C ILE A 68 0.56 -19.48 -4.24
N ALA A 69 -0.67 -19.77 -4.63
CA ALA A 69 -1.12 -21.15 -4.88
C ALA A 69 -0.30 -21.90 -5.95
N GLY A 70 0.17 -21.17 -6.97
CA GLY A 70 0.97 -21.74 -8.07
C GLY A 70 2.49 -21.73 -7.86
N HIS A 71 3.00 -21.24 -6.72
CA HIS A 71 4.43 -21.18 -6.46
C HIS A 71 4.98 -22.51 -5.93
N GLN A 72 6.20 -22.87 -6.38
CA GLN A 72 6.92 -24.07 -5.97
C GLN A 72 8.37 -23.73 -5.64
N PRO A 73 8.85 -23.87 -4.38
CA PRO A 73 8.04 -24.22 -3.20
C PRO A 73 7.03 -23.12 -2.86
N GLN A 74 5.90 -23.49 -2.28
CA GLN A 74 4.92 -22.50 -1.83
C GLN A 74 5.46 -21.73 -0.62
N PRO A 75 5.51 -20.38 -0.66
CA PRO A 75 6.00 -19.59 0.45
C PRO A 75 5.07 -19.69 1.68
N ALA A 76 5.67 -19.72 2.88
CA ALA A 76 4.89 -19.68 4.11
C ALA A 76 4.15 -18.34 4.23
N LEU A 77 2.83 -18.39 4.53
CA LEU A 77 1.99 -17.22 4.74
C LEU A 77 1.93 -16.85 6.23
N ILE A 78 2.46 -15.68 6.57
CA ILE A 78 2.49 -15.13 7.92
C ILE A 78 1.46 -14.01 8.02
N LYS A 79 0.59 -14.09 9.04
CA LYS A 79 -0.46 -13.08 9.29
C LYS A 79 0.05 -12.05 10.30
N LEU A 80 -0.08 -10.76 9.95
CA LEU A 80 0.31 -9.65 10.82
C LEU A 80 -0.86 -8.71 11.02
N SER A 81 -1.32 -8.55 12.26
CA SER A 81 -2.38 -7.60 12.60
C SER A 81 -1.99 -6.14 12.33
N ALA A 82 -0.69 -5.83 12.38
CA ALA A 82 -0.17 -4.53 12.02
C ALA A 82 -0.40 -4.15 10.54
N LEU A 83 -0.70 -5.14 9.66
CA LEU A 83 -1.08 -4.93 8.25
C LEU A 83 -2.59 -4.69 8.04
N ARG A 84 -3.41 -4.60 9.09
CA ARG A 84 -4.85 -4.28 8.99
C ARG A 84 -5.06 -2.94 8.32
N GLU A 85 -6.25 -2.76 7.73
CA GLU A 85 -6.68 -1.47 7.18
C GLU A 85 -6.78 -0.41 8.27
N TYR A 86 -6.85 0.83 7.84
CA TYR A 86 -7.20 1.96 8.67
C TYR A 86 -8.50 1.70 9.45
N TYR A 87 -8.51 2.04 10.73
CA TYR A 87 -9.71 1.94 11.55
C TYR A 87 -10.56 3.20 11.40
N PHE A 88 -11.75 3.04 10.82
CA PHE A 88 -12.65 4.15 10.51
C PHE A 88 -13.54 4.60 11.69
N GLY A 89 -13.44 3.95 12.85
CA GLY A 89 -14.31 4.25 13.98
C GLY A 89 -15.79 4.02 13.66
N GLY A 90 -16.64 4.94 14.03
CA GLY A 90 -18.09 4.88 13.77
C GLY A 90 -18.48 5.15 12.30
N LEU A 91 -17.51 5.29 11.39
CA LEU A 91 -17.76 5.40 9.94
C LEU A 91 -17.70 4.05 9.22
N GLU A 92 -17.41 2.95 9.90
CA GLU A 92 -17.40 1.61 9.30
C GLU A 92 -18.74 1.32 8.59
N GLY A 93 -18.66 0.91 7.32
CA GLY A 93 -19.83 0.63 6.48
C GLY A 93 -20.51 1.86 5.86
N ASP A 94 -20.15 3.07 6.26
CA ASP A 94 -20.67 4.29 5.64
C ASP A 94 -20.23 4.39 4.16
N PRO A 95 -21.05 5.07 3.33
CA PRO A 95 -20.63 5.38 1.96
C PRO A 95 -19.32 6.19 1.95
N GLY A 96 -18.41 5.88 1.02
CA GLY A 96 -17.09 6.54 0.94
C GLY A 96 -17.15 8.07 0.77
N ASN A 97 -18.26 8.62 0.27
CA ASN A 97 -18.48 10.08 0.19
C ASN A 97 -18.99 10.70 1.49
N ALA A 98 -19.34 9.91 2.50
CA ALA A 98 -19.85 10.43 3.78
C ALA A 98 -18.83 11.35 4.48
N VAL A 99 -17.53 10.97 4.44
CA VAL A 99 -16.44 11.79 4.97
C VAL A 99 -16.42 13.16 4.31
N MET A 100 -16.44 13.19 2.97
CA MET A 100 -16.43 14.43 2.20
C MET A 100 -17.64 15.30 2.55
N THR A 101 -18.83 14.72 2.56
CA THR A 101 -20.08 15.44 2.86
C THR A 101 -20.06 16.02 4.29
N ARG A 102 -19.64 15.23 5.29
CA ARG A 102 -19.53 15.69 6.68
C ARG A 102 -18.48 16.78 6.84
N THR A 103 -17.32 16.63 6.17
CA THR A 103 -16.23 17.61 6.22
C THR A 103 -16.65 18.94 5.60
N ILE A 104 -17.28 18.92 4.41
CA ILE A 104 -17.79 20.13 3.75
C ILE A 104 -18.86 20.83 4.61
N ARG A 105 -19.77 20.06 5.20
CA ARG A 105 -20.82 20.63 6.07
C ARG A 105 -20.20 21.32 7.29
N ARG A 106 -19.12 20.78 7.85
CA ARG A 106 -18.49 21.31 9.08
C ARG A 106 -17.54 22.49 8.82
N TYR A 107 -16.77 22.46 7.73
CA TYR A 107 -15.66 23.40 7.49
C TYR A 107 -15.82 24.25 6.23
N GLY A 108 -16.84 23.97 5.40
CA GLY A 108 -17.06 24.63 4.11
C GLY A 108 -16.17 24.07 2.98
N LEU A 109 -16.52 24.43 1.73
CA LEU A 109 -15.85 23.89 0.53
C LEU A 109 -14.37 24.27 0.43
N THR A 110 -14.04 25.54 0.69
CA THR A 110 -12.67 26.06 0.50
C THR A 110 -11.67 25.45 1.49
N ALA A 111 -12.06 25.30 2.75
CA ALA A 111 -11.22 24.69 3.77
C ALA A 111 -11.02 23.18 3.49
N SER A 112 -12.09 22.51 3.09
CA SER A 112 -12.04 21.09 2.71
C SER A 112 -11.16 20.87 1.49
N TRP A 113 -11.27 21.70 0.47
CA TRP A 113 -10.42 21.64 -0.73
C TRP A 113 -8.93 21.79 -0.37
N ARG A 114 -8.58 22.81 0.43
CA ARG A 114 -7.18 23.01 0.89
C ARG A 114 -6.61 21.79 1.62
N ALA A 115 -7.43 21.08 2.41
CA ALA A 115 -6.99 19.88 3.13
C ALA A 115 -6.71 18.69 2.19
N TRP A 116 -7.32 18.66 0.99
CA TRP A 116 -7.27 17.50 0.09
C TRP A 116 -6.36 17.69 -1.13
N VAL A 117 -5.66 18.80 -1.22
CA VAL A 117 -4.72 19.09 -2.32
C VAL A 117 -3.27 19.20 -1.85
N GLY A 118 -2.33 19.08 -2.78
CA GLY A 118 -0.90 19.18 -2.53
C GLY A 118 -0.28 17.94 -1.86
N SER A 119 0.96 18.07 -1.42
CA SER A 119 1.74 16.98 -0.82
C SER A 119 1.16 16.49 0.52
N GLN A 120 0.39 17.33 1.22
CA GLN A 120 -0.24 17.01 2.51
C GLN A 120 -1.65 16.42 2.38
N ARG A 121 -2.11 16.12 1.15
CA ARG A 121 -3.49 15.62 0.90
C ARG A 121 -3.83 14.35 1.68
N PHE A 122 -2.87 13.44 1.89
CA PHE A 122 -3.09 12.23 2.67
C PHE A 122 -3.32 12.56 4.16
N ALA A 123 -2.49 13.40 4.73
CA ALA A 123 -2.69 13.89 6.10
C ALA A 123 -4.04 14.62 6.27
N GLY A 124 -4.41 15.42 5.27
CA GLY A 124 -5.72 16.08 5.21
C GLY A 124 -6.88 15.09 5.16
N LEU A 125 -6.76 14.01 4.37
CA LEU A 125 -7.75 12.94 4.30
C LEU A 125 -7.92 12.26 5.66
N ILE A 126 -6.84 11.78 6.27
CA ILE A 126 -6.89 11.10 7.59
C ILE A 126 -7.50 12.01 8.65
N ARG A 127 -7.10 13.28 8.70
CA ARG A 127 -7.70 14.28 9.60
C ARG A 127 -9.19 14.46 9.34
N SER A 128 -9.62 14.49 8.07
CA SER A 128 -11.03 14.62 7.70
C SER A 128 -11.85 13.40 8.14
N ILE A 129 -11.31 12.20 7.99
CA ILE A 129 -11.95 10.95 8.44
C ILE A 129 -12.13 11.01 9.96
N ARG A 130 -11.06 11.28 10.72
CA ARG A 130 -11.10 11.37 12.18
C ARG A 130 -12.12 12.41 12.67
N ASN A 131 -12.16 13.58 12.05
CA ASN A 131 -13.09 14.66 12.40
C ASN A 131 -14.55 14.35 12.02
N ALA A 132 -14.77 13.51 11.00
CA ALA A 132 -16.10 13.08 10.57
C ALA A 132 -16.63 11.91 11.40
N ASP A 133 -15.77 11.19 12.12
CA ASP A 133 -16.15 10.07 12.98
C ASP A 133 -16.90 10.56 14.23
N PRO A 134 -18.18 10.17 14.42
CA PRO A 134 -18.96 10.59 15.56
C PRO A 134 -18.49 9.95 16.88
N THR A 135 -17.75 8.84 16.80
CA THR A 135 -17.26 8.11 17.98
C THR A 135 -15.87 8.57 18.41
N HIS A 136 -15.15 9.34 17.59
CA HIS A 136 -13.78 9.76 17.82
C HIS A 136 -12.77 8.60 17.98
N GLN A 137 -13.12 7.40 17.50
CA GLN A 137 -12.30 6.19 17.59
C GLN A 137 -11.48 5.92 16.33
N ALA A 138 -11.75 6.64 15.23
CA ALA A 138 -10.96 6.51 14.01
C ALA A 138 -9.47 6.78 14.31
N GLU A 139 -8.60 5.97 13.72
CA GLU A 139 -7.14 6.04 13.90
C GLU A 139 -6.61 7.43 13.47
N ASP A 140 -5.68 8.01 14.21
CA ASP A 140 -5.05 9.25 13.76
C ASP A 140 -3.83 8.99 12.87
N LEU A 141 -3.30 10.05 12.26
CA LEU A 141 -2.17 9.90 11.35
C LEU A 141 -0.88 9.42 12.06
N PRO A 142 -0.49 9.95 13.23
CA PRO A 142 0.67 9.46 13.97
C PRO A 142 0.60 7.97 14.29
N ASP A 143 -0.55 7.47 14.77
CA ASP A 143 -0.77 6.07 15.12
C ASP A 143 -0.72 5.17 13.88
N LEU A 144 -1.40 5.56 12.79
CA LEU A 144 -1.32 4.87 11.51
C LEU A 144 0.12 4.75 11.01
N LEU A 145 0.88 5.86 11.01
CA LEU A 145 2.26 5.85 10.55
C LEU A 145 3.19 5.04 11.46
N ALA A 146 2.95 5.03 12.77
CA ALA A 146 3.67 4.18 13.72
C ALA A 146 3.39 2.68 13.45
N ARG A 147 2.12 2.32 13.23
CA ARG A 147 1.71 0.95 12.90
C ARG A 147 2.30 0.47 11.57
N VAL A 148 2.35 1.35 10.56
CA VAL A 148 3.03 1.06 9.29
C VAL A 148 4.51 0.75 9.52
N ARG A 149 5.23 1.61 10.25
CA ARG A 149 6.65 1.36 10.57
C ARG A 149 6.85 0.04 11.30
N GLN A 150 5.99 -0.26 12.29
CA GLN A 150 6.04 -1.52 13.03
C GLN A 150 5.83 -2.73 12.10
N ALA A 151 4.82 -2.67 11.21
CA ALA A 151 4.53 -3.76 10.28
C ALA A 151 5.73 -4.07 9.37
N PHE A 152 6.33 -3.02 8.78
CA PHE A 152 7.43 -3.20 7.84
C PHE A 152 8.75 -3.55 8.54
N ALA A 153 8.98 -3.10 9.77
CA ALA A 153 10.09 -3.58 10.59
C ALA A 153 9.98 -5.08 10.93
N GLN A 154 8.75 -5.57 11.23
CA GLN A 154 8.51 -7.00 11.45
C GLN A 154 8.72 -7.83 10.18
N ILE A 155 8.30 -7.33 9.03
CA ILE A 155 8.53 -7.99 7.73
C ILE A 155 10.03 -8.06 7.45
N ASP A 156 10.74 -6.94 7.62
CA ASP A 156 12.18 -6.87 7.37
C ASP A 156 12.96 -7.83 8.25
N ALA A 157 12.68 -7.85 9.56
CA ALA A 157 13.35 -8.73 10.53
C ALA A 157 13.10 -10.22 10.27
N GLN A 158 11.95 -10.58 9.68
CA GLN A 158 11.58 -11.96 9.39
C GLN A 158 11.96 -12.42 7.98
N SER A 159 12.48 -11.54 7.15
CA SER A 159 12.76 -11.81 5.73
C SER A 159 14.25 -11.92 5.49
N PRO A 160 14.72 -12.96 4.75
CA PRO A 160 16.13 -13.06 4.40
C PRO A 160 16.55 -11.96 3.42
N ASP A 161 17.83 -11.63 3.43
CA ASP A 161 18.40 -10.71 2.46
C ASP A 161 18.35 -11.25 1.03
N ASN A 162 18.41 -10.35 0.05
CA ASN A 162 18.39 -10.66 -1.38
C ASN A 162 17.21 -11.54 -1.80
N SER A 163 16.03 -11.25 -1.26
CA SER A 163 14.82 -12.08 -1.45
C SER A 163 13.63 -11.27 -1.95
N ASP A 164 12.69 -11.99 -2.55
CA ASP A 164 11.39 -11.49 -2.97
C ASP A 164 10.32 -11.89 -1.96
N ILE A 165 9.49 -10.92 -1.56
CA ILE A 165 8.52 -11.08 -0.48
C ILE A 165 7.17 -10.53 -0.96
N LEU A 166 6.12 -11.34 -0.84
CA LEU A 166 4.75 -10.89 -1.04
C LEU A 166 4.18 -10.28 0.23
N VAL A 167 3.51 -9.13 0.12
CA VAL A 167 2.79 -8.50 1.23
C VAL A 167 1.39 -8.11 0.78
N VAL A 168 0.36 -8.73 1.35
CA VAL A 168 -1.04 -8.42 1.02
C VAL A 168 -1.68 -7.64 2.14
N SER A 169 -2.17 -6.44 1.82
CA SER A 169 -2.75 -5.51 2.78
C SER A 169 -3.89 -4.70 2.15
N HIS A 170 -4.07 -3.46 2.56
CA HIS A 170 -5.25 -2.65 2.29
C HIS A 170 -4.91 -1.27 1.72
N GLY A 171 -5.96 -0.57 1.28
CA GLY A 171 -5.81 0.67 0.55
C GLY A 171 -5.14 1.79 1.32
N LEU A 172 -5.67 2.18 2.48
CA LEU A 172 -5.13 3.30 3.25
C LEU A 172 -3.83 2.95 3.97
N LEU A 173 -3.67 1.70 4.45
CA LEU A 173 -2.40 1.31 5.06
C LEU A 173 -1.24 1.38 4.07
N LEU A 174 -1.40 0.81 2.87
CA LEU A 174 -0.36 0.91 1.84
C LEU A 174 -0.16 2.34 1.34
N SER A 175 -1.23 3.14 1.27
CA SER A 175 -1.12 4.58 0.96
C SER A 175 -0.33 5.34 2.03
N ALA A 176 -0.45 4.96 3.30
CA ALA A 176 0.33 5.55 4.39
C ALA A 176 1.83 5.24 4.26
N LEU A 177 2.19 4.03 3.84
CA LEU A 177 3.59 3.70 3.52
C LEU A 177 4.10 4.56 2.36
N ILE A 178 3.35 4.65 1.26
CA ILE A 178 3.72 5.47 0.10
C ILE A 178 3.88 6.94 0.51
N TYR A 179 2.96 7.45 1.34
CA TYR A 179 3.04 8.81 1.87
C TYR A 179 4.31 9.06 2.70
N GLN A 180 4.76 8.06 3.47
CA GLN A 180 6.02 8.18 4.24
C GLN A 180 7.26 8.17 3.35
N LEU A 181 7.24 7.40 2.26
CA LEU A 181 8.41 7.20 1.40
C LEU A 181 8.52 8.28 0.31
N ALA A 182 7.39 8.61 -0.34
CA ALA A 182 7.35 9.51 -1.49
C ALA A 182 5.91 10.07 -1.66
N PRO A 183 5.52 11.09 -0.89
CA PRO A 183 4.16 11.63 -0.89
C PRO A 183 3.70 12.13 -2.27
N GLU A 184 4.63 12.54 -3.13
CA GLU A 184 4.38 12.98 -4.51
C GLU A 184 3.95 11.82 -5.43
N GLN A 185 4.34 10.57 -5.13
CA GLN A 185 3.97 9.38 -5.90
C GLN A 185 2.64 8.76 -5.47
N LEU A 186 2.04 9.28 -4.39
CA LEU A 186 0.75 8.77 -3.93
C LEU A 186 -0.34 9.07 -4.98
N PRO A 187 -1.12 8.07 -5.44
CA PRO A 187 -2.22 8.30 -6.37
C PRO A 187 -3.28 9.27 -5.80
N LEU A 188 -4.02 9.95 -6.67
CA LEU A 188 -5.12 10.84 -6.25
C LEU A 188 -6.30 10.12 -5.61
N GLY A 189 -6.45 8.83 -5.88
CA GLY A 189 -7.50 7.99 -5.33
C GLY A 189 -6.95 6.84 -4.50
N VAL A 190 -7.85 5.99 -4.03
CA VAL A 190 -7.49 4.76 -3.32
C VAL A 190 -6.78 3.80 -4.28
N LEU A 191 -5.74 3.12 -3.82
CA LEU A 191 -5.07 2.07 -4.58
C LEU A 191 -6.10 1.06 -5.12
N LYS A 192 -5.91 0.58 -6.35
CA LYS A 192 -6.82 -0.38 -6.97
C LYS A 192 -6.75 -1.75 -6.29
N ASN A 193 -7.87 -2.49 -6.22
CA ASN A 193 -7.84 -3.87 -5.76
C ASN A 193 -6.89 -4.70 -6.64
N THR A 194 -6.12 -5.60 -6.04
CA THR A 194 -5.07 -6.40 -6.68
C THR A 194 -3.97 -5.59 -7.41
N SER A 195 -3.87 -4.28 -7.18
CA SER A 195 -2.73 -3.51 -7.69
C SER A 195 -1.45 -3.88 -6.95
N VAL A 196 -0.33 -3.78 -7.68
CA VAL A 196 1.00 -4.05 -7.16
C VAL A 196 1.75 -2.74 -6.95
N THR A 197 2.40 -2.62 -5.81
CA THR A 197 3.39 -1.57 -5.52
C THR A 197 4.68 -2.28 -5.12
N ARG A 198 5.81 -1.97 -5.76
CA ARG A 198 7.10 -2.55 -5.39
C ARG A 198 7.92 -1.58 -4.56
N VAL A 199 8.47 -2.09 -3.46
CA VAL A 199 9.42 -1.40 -2.58
C VAL A 199 10.68 -2.22 -2.45
N ASP A 200 11.82 -1.63 -2.73
CA ASP A 200 13.12 -2.22 -2.44
C ASP A 200 13.60 -1.72 -1.08
N VAL A 201 13.99 -2.65 -0.20
CA VAL A 201 14.59 -2.36 1.11
C VAL A 201 16.07 -2.64 1.02
N THR A 202 16.88 -1.64 1.29
CA THR A 202 18.35 -1.70 1.24
C THR A 202 18.94 -1.16 2.55
N ASP A 203 20.23 -1.25 2.71
CA ASP A 203 21.00 -0.59 3.79
C ASP A 203 20.83 0.94 3.82
N LYS A 204 20.46 1.55 2.67
CA LYS A 204 20.15 2.98 2.54
C LYS A 204 18.67 3.32 2.85
N GLY A 205 17.84 2.32 3.17
CA GLY A 205 16.41 2.48 3.45
C GLY A 205 15.50 1.90 2.37
N MET A 206 14.23 2.33 2.38
CA MET A 206 13.17 1.86 1.47
C MET A 206 13.04 2.79 0.27
N ARG A 207 12.91 2.21 -0.93
CA ARG A 207 12.70 2.94 -2.19
C ARG A 207 11.55 2.36 -2.99
N LEU A 208 10.62 3.22 -3.43
CA LEU A 208 9.54 2.84 -4.35
C LEU A 208 10.10 2.60 -5.76
N ARG A 209 9.62 1.52 -6.40
CA ARG A 209 9.97 1.17 -7.80
C ARG A 209 8.78 1.28 -8.74
N GLY A 210 7.58 1.09 -8.24
CA GLY A 210 6.33 1.24 -8.97
C GLY A 210 5.18 1.30 -8.01
N VAL A 211 4.16 2.09 -8.32
CA VAL A 211 3.03 2.35 -7.41
C VAL A 211 1.72 2.06 -8.12
N ASN A 212 0.84 1.29 -7.46
CA ASN A 212 -0.54 1.04 -7.90
C ASN A 212 -0.65 0.48 -9.33
N LEU A 213 0.28 -0.41 -9.71
CA LEU A 213 0.33 -1.03 -11.03
C LEU A 213 -0.78 -2.06 -11.18
N ILE A 214 -1.51 -1.98 -12.29
CA ILE A 214 -2.61 -2.89 -12.64
C ILE A 214 -2.46 -3.49 -14.04
N ARG A 215 -1.65 -2.87 -14.91
CA ARG A 215 -1.40 -3.40 -16.25
C ARG A 215 -0.33 -4.48 -16.16
N GLU A 216 -0.57 -5.58 -16.87
CA GLU A 216 0.32 -6.72 -16.91
C GLU A 216 1.75 -6.34 -17.32
N SER A 217 1.88 -5.52 -18.37
CA SER A 217 3.18 -5.02 -18.84
C SER A 217 3.97 -4.29 -17.75
N ASP A 218 3.28 -3.46 -16.96
CA ASP A 218 3.93 -2.66 -15.92
C ASP A 218 4.37 -3.54 -14.74
N ILE A 219 3.56 -4.56 -14.41
CA ILE A 219 3.90 -5.53 -13.36
C ILE A 219 5.07 -6.43 -13.81
N LEU A 220 5.07 -6.87 -15.07
CA LEU A 220 6.15 -7.66 -15.63
C LEU A 220 7.47 -6.87 -15.69
N ALA A 221 7.42 -5.58 -15.99
CA ALA A 221 8.58 -4.71 -15.99
C ALA A 221 9.30 -4.67 -14.63
N LEU A 222 8.57 -4.82 -13.52
CA LEU A 222 9.17 -4.89 -12.18
C LEU A 222 10.12 -6.08 -11.99
N ARG A 223 10.06 -7.10 -12.85
CA ARG A 223 10.91 -8.31 -12.76
C ARG A 223 12.32 -8.07 -13.29
N HIS A 224 12.49 -7.10 -14.19
CA HIS A 224 13.72 -6.87 -14.94
C HIS A 224 14.54 -5.67 -14.43
N ASP A 225 14.04 -4.94 -13.42
CA ASP A 225 14.80 -3.84 -12.82
C ASP A 225 15.98 -4.39 -12.01
N GLU A 226 17.13 -4.55 -12.67
CA GLU A 226 18.40 -4.54 -11.97
C GLU A 226 18.56 -3.17 -11.28
N PRO A 227 19.26 -3.10 -10.12
CA PRO A 227 19.51 -1.83 -9.47
C PRO A 227 20.23 -0.90 -10.45
N GLN A 228 19.57 0.18 -10.91
CA GLN A 228 20.22 1.22 -11.66
C GLN A 228 21.46 1.65 -10.88
N LYS A 229 22.64 1.50 -11.51
CA LYS A 229 23.87 2.13 -11.02
C LYS A 229 23.58 3.62 -10.89
N ASP A 230 23.82 4.18 -9.72
CA ASP A 230 23.69 5.61 -9.46
C ASP A 230 24.63 6.37 -10.44
N ASP A 231 24.12 6.87 -11.55
CA ASP A 231 24.77 7.85 -12.41
C ASP A 231 24.71 9.24 -11.75
N HIS A 232 25.45 9.39 -10.67
CA HIS A 232 25.83 10.68 -10.12
C HIS A 232 27.33 10.75 -9.97
N GLN A 233 28.02 10.71 -11.11
CA GLN A 233 29.34 11.35 -11.24
C GLN A 233 29.11 12.75 -11.82
N ASN A 234 28.69 13.68 -11.00
CA ASN A 234 28.99 15.07 -11.23
C ASN A 234 30.41 15.30 -10.69
N GLU A 235 31.40 15.18 -11.55
CA GLU A 235 32.74 15.72 -11.31
C GLU A 235 32.62 17.25 -11.16
N PRO A 236 33.24 17.84 -10.14
CA PRO A 236 33.34 19.30 -10.06
C PRO A 236 34.30 19.76 -11.19
N GLN A 237 33.76 20.54 -12.11
CA GLN A 237 34.61 21.28 -13.08
C GLN A 237 35.61 22.14 -12.31
N SER A 238 36.87 21.82 -12.45
CA SER A 238 38.01 22.64 -12.00
C SER A 238 37.93 24.00 -12.70
N ILE A 239 37.67 25.05 -11.92
CA ILE A 239 37.84 26.43 -12.39
C ILE A 239 39.35 26.64 -12.52
N ASP A 240 39.84 26.62 -13.75
CA ASP A 240 41.19 27.04 -14.11
C ASP A 240 41.33 28.54 -13.93
N GLN A 241 42.12 28.96 -12.91
CA GLN A 241 42.55 30.33 -12.74
C GLN A 241 43.76 30.56 -13.66
N GLY A 242 43.47 31.03 -14.86
CA GLY A 242 44.48 31.57 -15.76
C GLY A 242 44.69 33.06 -15.60
N LYS A 243 45.87 33.41 -15.18
CA LYS A 243 46.62 34.69 -15.21
C LYS A 243 45.96 35.93 -15.83
#